data_640e4e2bfbe10a5b77edc3ccc9c2a7b2
#
_entry.id   640e4e2bfbe10a5b77edc3ccc9c2a7b2
#
_cell.length_a   1.000
_cell.length_b   1.000
_cell.length_c   1.000
_cell.angle_alpha   90.00
_cell.angle_beta   90.00
_cell.angle_gamma   90.00
#
_symmetry.space_group_name_H-M   'P 1'
#
loop_
_entity.id
_entity.type
_entity.pdbx_description
1 polymer ?
#
loop_
_entity_poly.entity_id
_entity_poly.type
_entity_poly.pdbx_seq_one_letter_code
_entity_poly.pdbx_strand_id
1 'polypeptide(L)'
;MSGLAGRAYDATWGRIFAAGYDRMQAAGEEAGMRERRGELLARARGRTLELGAGTGLNLEHYPAAVDELVLTEPFEPMARRLRERLAASGRTAEVVEARAERLPFPDGSFDTVVCTLVLCTVEDPVAALEEIERVLRPGGRLLFCEHVRSRHPGLARWQDRLERPWELFGHGCHPNRDTVAAIGASSLELEEVERDRLPKAPPIVRPLAIGSALARD
;
A
#
# COMPACT_ATOMS: atom_id res chain seq x y z
N MET A 1 -7.07 3.31 14.79
CA MET A 1 -7.50 3.32 16.23
C MET A 1 -6.86 4.51 16.95
N SER A 2 -7.61 5.58 17.17
CA SER A 2 -7.14 6.78 17.91
C SER A 2 -7.41 6.63 19.41
N GLY A 3 -6.49 7.10 20.26
CA GLY A 3 -6.65 7.11 21.72
C GLY A 3 -5.68 6.21 22.49
N LEU A 4 -5.88 6.09 23.81
CA LEU A 4 -5.02 5.29 24.72
C LEU A 4 -4.99 3.81 24.34
N ALA A 5 -6.13 3.22 23.94
CA ALA A 5 -6.22 1.84 23.52
C ALA A 5 -5.43 1.58 22.23
N GLY A 6 -5.45 2.49 21.26
CA GLY A 6 -4.66 2.42 20.05
C GLY A 6 -3.16 2.47 20.34
N ARG A 7 -2.70 3.40 21.18
CA ARG A 7 -1.29 3.47 21.59
C ARG A 7 -0.81 2.22 22.32
N ALA A 8 -1.64 1.62 23.18
CA ALA A 8 -1.30 0.37 23.86
C ALA A 8 -1.22 -0.81 22.86
N TYR A 9 -2.13 -0.86 21.90
CA TYR A 9 -2.11 -1.84 20.82
C TYR A 9 -0.83 -1.73 19.97
N ASP A 10 -0.49 -0.51 19.53
CA ASP A 10 0.71 -0.26 18.74
C ASP A 10 2.01 -0.57 19.52
N ALA A 11 2.02 -0.26 20.82
CA ALA A 11 3.16 -0.55 21.69
C ALA A 11 3.38 -2.04 21.96
N THR A 12 2.37 -2.88 21.72
CA THR A 12 2.42 -4.34 21.96
C THR A 12 2.31 -5.13 20.66
N TRP A 13 1.08 -5.35 20.17
CA TRP A 13 0.84 -6.14 18.97
C TRP A 13 1.50 -5.51 17.72
N GLY A 14 1.42 -4.19 17.54
CA GLY A 14 2.03 -3.52 16.41
C GLY A 14 3.54 -3.78 16.30
N ARG A 15 4.26 -3.77 17.42
CA ARG A 15 5.70 -4.10 17.44
C ARG A 15 5.98 -5.56 17.08
N ILE A 16 5.14 -6.50 17.58
CA ILE A 16 5.24 -7.92 17.23
C ILE A 16 4.95 -8.10 15.74
N PHE A 17 3.90 -7.47 15.24
CA PHE A 17 3.53 -7.46 13.84
C PHE A 17 4.68 -6.94 12.95
N ALA A 18 5.23 -5.77 13.25
CA ALA A 18 6.36 -5.22 12.53
C ALA A 18 7.59 -6.14 12.58
N ALA A 19 7.86 -6.78 13.74
CA ALA A 19 8.98 -7.70 13.88
C ALA A 19 8.82 -8.99 13.05
N GLY A 20 7.59 -9.48 12.90
CA GLY A 20 7.26 -10.70 12.17
C GLY A 20 6.88 -10.49 10.71
N TYR A 21 6.67 -9.25 10.27
CA TYR A 21 6.06 -8.92 8.97
C TYR A 21 6.75 -9.60 7.79
N ASP A 22 8.06 -9.42 7.64
CA ASP A 22 8.83 -10.00 6.54
C ASP A 22 8.74 -11.52 6.52
N ARG A 23 8.77 -12.17 7.70
CA ARG A 23 8.63 -13.62 7.81
C ARG A 23 7.22 -14.10 7.42
N MET A 24 6.18 -13.33 7.75
CA MET A 24 4.80 -13.64 7.34
C MET A 24 4.63 -13.49 5.83
N GLN A 25 5.29 -12.50 5.22
CA GLN A 25 5.20 -12.26 3.78
C GLN A 25 6.10 -13.17 2.95
N ALA A 26 7.18 -13.74 3.52
CA ALA A 26 8.21 -14.48 2.79
C ALA A 26 7.65 -15.57 1.87
N ALA A 27 6.74 -16.41 2.35
CA ALA A 27 6.14 -17.48 1.55
C ALA A 27 5.25 -16.95 0.40
N GLY A 28 4.63 -15.79 0.56
CA GLY A 28 3.86 -15.10 -0.47
C GLY A 28 4.77 -14.45 -1.51
N GLU A 29 5.84 -13.81 -1.06
CA GLU A 29 6.86 -13.20 -1.92
C GLU A 29 7.53 -14.25 -2.83
N GLU A 30 7.96 -15.38 -2.25
CA GLU A 30 8.54 -16.51 -3.00
C GLU A 30 7.54 -17.18 -3.96
N ALA A 31 6.26 -17.17 -3.62
CA ALA A 31 5.20 -17.78 -4.43
C ALA A 31 4.66 -16.86 -5.55
N GLY A 32 5.32 -15.72 -5.81
CA GLY A 32 5.06 -14.85 -6.96
C GLY A 32 4.68 -13.40 -6.63
N MET A 33 4.56 -13.00 -5.34
CA MET A 33 4.27 -11.59 -5.03
C MET A 33 5.44 -10.67 -5.40
N ARG A 34 6.68 -11.14 -5.22
CA ARG A 34 7.91 -10.45 -5.64
C ARG A 34 7.90 -10.12 -7.13
N GLU A 35 7.50 -11.07 -7.97
CA GLU A 35 7.39 -10.89 -9.43
C GLU A 35 6.35 -9.81 -9.77
N ARG A 36 5.17 -9.88 -9.16
CA ARG A 36 4.09 -8.88 -9.33
C ARG A 36 4.52 -7.47 -8.93
N ARG A 37 5.29 -7.35 -7.83
CA ARG A 37 5.88 -6.05 -7.43
C ARG A 37 6.82 -5.54 -8.52
N GLY A 38 7.69 -6.40 -9.04
CA GLY A 38 8.63 -6.05 -10.10
C GLY A 38 7.91 -5.58 -11.36
N GLU A 39 6.90 -6.30 -11.84
CA GLU A 39 6.10 -5.93 -13.01
C GLU A 39 5.35 -4.61 -12.82
N LEU A 40 4.70 -4.42 -11.67
CA LEU A 40 3.99 -3.17 -11.35
C LEU A 40 4.96 -1.98 -11.31
N LEU A 41 6.05 -2.12 -10.56
CA LEU A 41 7.00 -1.04 -10.30
C LEU A 41 7.90 -0.72 -11.50
N ALA A 42 8.06 -1.64 -12.47
CA ALA A 42 8.74 -1.36 -13.73
C ALA A 42 8.09 -0.19 -14.50
N ARG A 43 6.84 0.17 -14.15
CA ARG A 43 6.08 1.29 -14.74
C ARG A 43 6.29 2.62 -14.01
N ALA A 44 6.96 2.61 -12.84
CA ALA A 44 7.27 3.81 -12.06
C ALA A 44 8.32 4.66 -12.76
N ARG A 45 8.17 5.99 -12.71
CA ARG A 45 9.08 6.94 -13.36
C ARG A 45 9.08 8.30 -12.67
N GLY A 46 10.13 9.07 -12.94
CA GLY A 46 10.25 10.44 -12.46
C GLY A 46 10.31 10.50 -10.93
N ARG A 47 9.77 11.56 -10.35
CA ARG A 47 9.64 11.70 -8.90
C ARG A 47 8.51 10.80 -8.40
N THR A 48 8.86 9.78 -7.65
CA THR A 48 7.97 8.70 -7.22
C THR A 48 7.75 8.73 -5.71
N LEU A 49 6.48 8.68 -5.30
CA LEU A 49 6.05 8.54 -3.90
C LEU A 49 5.51 7.13 -3.65
N GLU A 50 6.06 6.42 -2.68
CA GLU A 50 5.45 5.19 -2.16
C GLU A 50 4.72 5.48 -0.85
N LEU A 51 3.43 5.17 -0.79
CA LEU A 51 2.64 5.26 0.42
C LEU A 51 2.73 3.96 1.21
N GLY A 52 2.88 4.07 2.54
CA GLY A 52 2.93 2.93 3.43
C GLY A 52 4.00 1.91 3.05
N ALA A 53 5.24 2.35 2.85
CA ALA A 53 6.34 1.51 2.37
C ALA A 53 6.69 0.31 3.28
N GLY A 54 6.12 0.27 4.49
CA GLY A 54 6.25 -0.83 5.43
C GLY A 54 7.70 -1.09 5.81
N THR A 55 8.18 -2.30 5.55
CA THR A 55 9.57 -2.70 5.75
C THR A 55 10.44 -2.52 4.50
N GLY A 56 9.90 -1.97 3.40
CA GLY A 56 10.64 -1.69 2.17
C GLY A 56 10.76 -2.88 1.19
N LEU A 57 9.75 -3.75 1.11
CA LEU A 57 9.76 -4.89 0.17
C LEU A 57 9.79 -4.45 -1.31
N ASN A 58 9.40 -3.21 -1.61
CA ASN A 58 9.43 -2.65 -2.96
C ASN A 58 10.79 -2.10 -3.39
N LEU A 59 11.71 -1.85 -2.46
CA LEU A 59 12.97 -1.13 -2.73
C LEU A 59 13.80 -1.72 -3.87
N GLU A 60 13.87 -3.04 -3.98
CA GLU A 60 14.67 -3.73 -5.00
C GLU A 60 14.07 -3.65 -6.41
N HIS A 61 12.80 -3.26 -6.55
CA HIS A 61 12.04 -3.33 -7.78
C HIS A 61 11.94 -2.01 -8.55
N TYR A 62 12.29 -0.88 -7.93
CA TYR A 62 12.22 0.42 -8.61
C TYR A 62 13.22 0.50 -9.76
N PRO A 63 12.76 0.87 -10.98
CA PRO A 63 13.63 0.98 -12.15
C PRO A 63 14.52 2.24 -12.09
N ALA A 64 15.51 2.31 -12.97
CA ALA A 64 16.36 3.49 -13.14
C ALA A 64 15.59 4.74 -13.68
N ALA A 65 14.38 4.55 -14.18
CA ALA A 65 13.49 5.63 -14.61
C ALA A 65 12.88 6.42 -13.43
N VAL A 66 13.07 5.98 -12.19
CA VAL A 66 12.73 6.73 -10.98
C VAL A 66 13.91 7.62 -10.62
N ASP A 67 13.73 8.92 -10.80
CA ASP A 67 14.78 9.93 -10.58
C ASP A 67 14.93 10.27 -9.10
N GLU A 68 13.80 10.35 -8.38
CA GLU A 68 13.73 10.65 -6.94
C GLU A 68 12.68 9.73 -6.30
N LEU A 69 13.06 9.05 -5.23
CA LEU A 69 12.18 8.15 -4.48
C LEU A 69 11.90 8.72 -3.09
N VAL A 70 10.62 8.89 -2.77
CA VAL A 70 10.12 9.28 -1.46
C VAL A 70 9.24 8.16 -0.93
N LEU A 71 9.48 7.75 0.32
CA LEU A 71 8.81 6.64 0.98
C LEU A 71 8.08 7.16 2.22
N THR A 72 6.77 6.95 2.33
CA THR A 72 6.06 7.27 3.56
C THR A 72 5.74 6.02 4.36
N GLU A 73 5.88 6.10 5.68
CA GLU A 73 5.48 5.04 6.60
C GLU A 73 5.14 5.66 7.97
N PRO A 74 3.87 5.65 8.39
CA PRO A 74 3.45 6.30 9.64
C PRO A 74 3.78 5.49 10.90
N PHE A 75 4.06 4.18 10.78
CA PHE A 75 4.31 3.32 11.92
C PHE A 75 5.81 3.15 12.18
N GLU A 76 6.35 3.86 13.19
CA GLU A 76 7.78 3.92 13.47
C GLU A 76 8.50 2.56 13.54
N PRO A 77 7.94 1.47 14.10
CA PRO A 77 8.60 0.16 14.08
C PRO A 77 8.81 -0.40 12.65
N MET A 78 7.92 -0.06 11.70
CA MET A 78 8.08 -0.38 10.27
C MET A 78 9.09 0.58 9.62
N ALA A 79 8.93 1.90 9.84
CA ALA A 79 9.81 2.93 9.29
C ALA A 79 11.29 2.71 9.66
N ARG A 80 11.56 2.24 10.89
CA ARG A 80 12.91 1.86 11.29
C ARG A 80 13.48 0.73 10.43
N ARG A 81 12.72 -0.33 10.20
CA ARG A 81 13.14 -1.46 9.35
C ARG A 81 13.32 -1.02 7.90
N LEU A 82 12.44 -0.12 7.43
CA LEU A 82 12.58 0.50 6.12
C LEU A 82 13.92 1.23 5.99
N ARG A 83 14.28 2.07 6.97
CA ARG A 83 15.56 2.80 6.97
C ARG A 83 16.76 1.84 7.02
N GLU A 84 16.70 0.77 7.83
CA GLU A 84 17.73 -0.27 7.89
C GLU A 84 17.90 -0.97 6.53
N ARG A 85 16.79 -1.36 5.89
CA ARG A 85 16.82 -1.99 4.57
C ARG A 85 17.28 -1.04 3.47
N LEU A 86 16.85 0.22 3.51
CA LEU A 86 17.28 1.26 2.59
C LEU A 86 18.80 1.46 2.65
N ALA A 87 19.34 1.57 3.86
CA ALA A 87 20.79 1.70 4.08
C ALA A 87 21.59 0.50 3.53
N ALA A 88 21.02 -0.72 3.64
CA ALA A 88 21.64 -1.94 3.12
C ALA A 88 21.51 -2.09 1.59
N SER A 89 20.51 -1.46 0.96
CA SER A 89 20.22 -1.60 -0.46
C SER A 89 21.15 -0.81 -1.38
N GLY A 90 21.85 0.19 -0.85
CA GLY A 90 22.65 1.16 -1.61
C GLY A 90 21.79 2.15 -2.44
N ARG A 91 20.47 2.10 -2.34
CA ARG A 91 19.55 3.04 -2.99
C ARG A 91 19.42 4.32 -2.16
N THR A 92 19.25 5.44 -2.83
CA THR A 92 18.92 6.72 -2.18
C THR A 92 17.42 6.93 -2.23
N ALA A 93 16.80 7.22 -1.08
CA ALA A 93 15.40 7.63 -0.96
C ALA A 93 15.22 8.47 0.30
N GLU A 94 14.23 9.34 0.30
CA GLU A 94 13.76 10.04 1.49
C GLU A 94 12.71 9.19 2.22
N VAL A 95 12.81 9.06 3.54
CA VAL A 95 11.80 8.38 4.37
C VAL A 95 11.09 9.40 5.24
N VAL A 96 9.79 9.59 5.00
CA VAL A 96 8.93 10.57 5.67
C VAL A 96 7.90 9.85 6.52
N GLU A 97 7.77 10.23 7.78
CA GLU A 97 6.73 9.73 8.67
C GLU A 97 5.43 10.48 8.39
N ALA A 98 4.58 9.94 7.53
CA ALA A 98 3.31 10.55 7.13
C ALA A 98 2.24 9.49 6.86
N ARG A 99 0.98 9.86 7.16
CA ARG A 99 -0.20 9.06 6.81
C ARG A 99 -0.65 9.40 5.39
N ALA A 100 -1.24 8.43 4.71
CA ALA A 100 -1.74 8.61 3.35
C ALA A 100 -2.87 9.64 3.26
N GLU A 101 -3.64 9.81 4.34
CA GLU A 101 -4.75 10.78 4.45
C GLU A 101 -4.29 12.23 4.65
N ARG A 102 -2.99 12.45 4.84
CA ARG A 102 -2.41 13.80 5.02
C ARG A 102 -0.93 13.80 4.68
N LEU A 103 -0.62 14.14 3.45
CA LEU A 103 0.73 14.13 2.91
C LEU A 103 1.40 15.51 3.02
N PRO A 104 2.62 15.61 3.57
CA PRO A 104 3.32 16.88 3.74
C PRO A 104 4.03 17.36 2.45
N PHE A 105 3.39 17.14 1.29
CA PHE A 105 3.95 17.49 0.00
C PHE A 105 3.06 18.51 -0.72
N PRO A 106 3.63 19.39 -1.55
CA PRO A 106 2.86 20.32 -2.39
C PRO A 106 2.00 19.57 -3.41
N ASP A 107 0.97 20.26 -3.92
CA ASP A 107 0.17 19.79 -5.03
C ASP A 107 1.04 19.56 -6.27
N GLY A 108 0.73 18.54 -7.06
CA GLY A 108 1.41 18.24 -8.31
C GLY A 108 2.91 18.00 -8.18
N SER A 109 3.35 17.37 -7.09
CA SER A 109 4.78 17.14 -6.80
C SER A 109 5.32 15.85 -7.38
N PHE A 110 4.48 14.87 -7.72
CA PHE A 110 4.92 13.52 -8.10
C PHE A 110 4.43 13.10 -9.48
N ASP A 111 5.29 12.41 -10.21
CA ASP A 111 4.96 11.77 -11.49
C ASP A 111 4.31 10.41 -11.29
N THR A 112 4.68 9.72 -10.21
CA THR A 112 4.14 8.40 -9.85
C THR A 112 3.84 8.34 -8.36
N VAL A 113 2.66 7.81 -7.99
CA VAL A 113 2.36 7.36 -6.63
C VAL A 113 2.16 5.85 -6.63
N VAL A 114 2.73 5.17 -5.65
CA VAL A 114 2.65 3.71 -5.51
C VAL A 114 1.93 3.33 -4.22
N CYS A 115 0.96 2.44 -4.32
CA CYS A 115 0.25 1.83 -3.19
C CYS A 115 0.31 0.30 -3.29
N THR A 116 0.95 -0.36 -2.33
CA THR A 116 1.02 -1.82 -2.29
C THR A 116 0.55 -2.33 -0.94
N LEU A 117 -0.68 -2.85 -0.88
CA LEU A 117 -1.36 -3.33 0.33
C LEU A 117 -1.54 -2.21 1.38
N VAL A 118 -1.87 -1.00 0.95
CA VAL A 118 -2.00 0.21 1.76
C VAL A 118 -3.44 0.71 1.82
N LEU A 119 -4.10 0.89 0.66
CA LEU A 119 -5.47 1.42 0.62
C LEU A 119 -6.48 0.54 1.35
N CYS A 120 -6.17 -0.73 1.54
CA CYS A 120 -6.93 -1.63 2.39
C CYS A 120 -6.75 -1.36 3.90
N THR A 121 -5.71 -0.60 4.30
CA THR A 121 -5.28 -0.41 5.69
C THR A 121 -5.53 1.00 6.22
N VAL A 122 -5.55 2.02 5.35
CA VAL A 122 -5.78 3.43 5.72
C VAL A 122 -7.10 3.60 6.48
N GLU A 123 -7.19 4.56 7.39
CA GLU A 123 -8.45 4.81 8.14
C GLU A 123 -9.54 5.34 7.22
N ASP A 124 -9.21 6.31 6.36
CA ASP A 124 -10.12 6.91 5.39
C ASP A 124 -9.58 6.77 3.96
N PRO A 125 -10.07 5.80 3.17
CA PRO A 125 -9.61 5.62 1.80
C PRO A 125 -10.02 6.76 0.85
N VAL A 126 -11.08 7.52 1.17
CA VAL A 126 -11.48 8.68 0.36
C VAL A 126 -10.47 9.80 0.56
N ALA A 127 -10.16 10.17 1.80
CA ALA A 127 -9.15 11.16 2.11
C ALA A 127 -7.76 10.77 1.56
N ALA A 128 -7.39 9.49 1.62
CA ALA A 128 -6.14 9.01 1.04
C ALA A 128 -6.10 9.16 -0.49
N LEU A 129 -7.21 8.88 -1.18
CA LEU A 129 -7.32 9.07 -2.63
C LEU A 129 -7.30 10.56 -3.01
N GLU A 130 -7.96 11.42 -2.25
CA GLU A 130 -7.91 12.88 -2.44
C GLU A 130 -6.48 13.43 -2.31
N GLU A 131 -5.71 12.93 -1.34
CA GLU A 131 -4.30 13.29 -1.18
C GLU A 131 -3.41 12.74 -2.31
N ILE A 132 -3.66 11.51 -2.77
CA ILE A 132 -2.98 10.93 -3.95
C ILE A 132 -3.22 11.81 -5.18
N GLU A 133 -4.47 12.20 -5.43
CA GLU A 133 -4.86 13.09 -6.53
C GLU A 133 -4.15 14.44 -6.43
N ARG A 134 -4.19 15.04 -5.24
CA ARG A 134 -3.58 16.35 -4.99
C ARG A 134 -2.07 16.37 -5.25
N VAL A 135 -1.36 15.34 -4.82
CA VAL A 135 0.11 15.29 -4.97
C VAL A 135 0.58 14.83 -6.35
N LEU A 136 -0.26 14.13 -7.11
CA LEU A 136 0.05 13.76 -8.49
C LEU A 136 0.02 14.99 -9.39
N ARG A 137 0.95 15.05 -10.33
CA ARG A 137 0.93 16.01 -11.44
C ARG A 137 -0.20 15.66 -12.42
N PRO A 138 -0.72 16.63 -13.19
CA PRO A 138 -1.53 16.31 -14.35
C PRO A 138 -0.84 15.26 -15.24
N GLY A 139 -1.57 14.21 -15.61
CA GLY A 139 -1.00 13.04 -16.32
C GLY A 139 -0.07 12.15 -15.49
N GLY A 140 0.05 12.41 -14.19
CA GLY A 140 0.74 11.54 -13.24
C GLY A 140 -0.05 10.25 -12.98
N ARG A 141 0.61 9.24 -12.45
CA ARG A 141 0.03 7.88 -12.36
C ARG A 141 0.04 7.32 -10.95
N LEU A 142 -1.10 6.78 -10.51
CA LEU A 142 -1.20 5.86 -9.40
C LEU A 142 -0.93 4.43 -9.90
N LEU A 143 0.03 3.73 -9.28
CA LEU A 143 0.23 2.28 -9.41
C LEU A 143 -0.25 1.60 -8.14
N PHE A 144 -1.08 0.58 -8.25
CA PHE A 144 -1.63 -0.07 -7.07
C PHE A 144 -1.62 -1.60 -7.17
N CYS A 145 -1.39 -2.25 -6.03
CA CYS A 145 -1.53 -3.67 -5.82
C CYS A 145 -2.19 -3.88 -4.45
N GLU A 146 -3.49 -4.20 -4.45
CA GLU A 146 -4.29 -4.19 -3.24
C GLU A 146 -5.11 -5.47 -3.11
N HIS A 147 -5.21 -6.04 -1.91
CA HIS A 147 -6.27 -7.01 -1.71
C HIS A 147 -7.62 -6.31 -1.61
N VAL A 148 -8.65 -6.97 -2.13
CA VAL A 148 -9.94 -6.33 -2.36
C VAL A 148 -11.10 -7.23 -1.96
N ARG A 149 -12.27 -6.63 -1.84
CA ARG A 149 -13.53 -7.37 -1.69
C ARG A 149 -13.71 -8.38 -2.81
N SER A 150 -14.08 -9.60 -2.44
CA SER A 150 -14.35 -10.68 -3.39
C SER A 150 -15.64 -10.40 -4.19
N ARG A 151 -15.60 -10.71 -5.48
CA ARG A 151 -16.82 -10.74 -6.33
C ARG A 151 -17.69 -11.96 -6.05
N HIS A 152 -17.14 -13.00 -5.40
CA HIS A 152 -17.90 -14.19 -5.03
C HIS A 152 -18.71 -13.91 -3.74
N PRO A 153 -20.07 -13.95 -3.78
CA PRO A 153 -20.91 -13.52 -2.67
C PRO A 153 -20.65 -14.29 -1.34
N GLY A 154 -20.29 -15.57 -1.44
CA GLY A 154 -19.96 -16.39 -0.28
C GLY A 154 -18.70 -15.88 0.45
N LEU A 155 -17.63 -15.60 -0.30
CA LEU A 155 -16.40 -15.09 0.27
C LEU A 155 -16.56 -13.65 0.76
N ALA A 156 -17.29 -12.80 0.03
CA ALA A 156 -17.57 -11.43 0.46
C ALA A 156 -18.28 -11.39 1.82
N ARG A 157 -19.27 -12.28 2.05
CA ARG A 157 -19.93 -12.41 3.37
C ARG A 157 -18.97 -12.84 4.48
N TRP A 158 -17.99 -13.68 4.17
CA TRP A 158 -16.95 -14.05 5.14
C TRP A 158 -15.99 -12.89 5.42
N GLN A 159 -15.63 -12.11 4.40
CA GLN A 159 -14.84 -10.89 4.56
C GLN A 159 -15.56 -9.90 5.48
N ASP A 160 -16.87 -9.66 5.29
CA ASP A 160 -17.68 -8.77 6.16
C ASP A 160 -17.74 -9.30 7.61
N ARG A 161 -17.92 -10.60 7.79
CA ARG A 161 -18.02 -11.20 9.12
C ARG A 161 -16.71 -11.19 9.89
N LEU A 162 -15.59 -11.31 9.18
CA LEU A 162 -14.25 -11.39 9.76
C LEU A 162 -13.49 -10.05 9.71
N GLU A 163 -14.14 -8.97 9.28
CA GLU A 163 -13.50 -7.65 9.15
C GLU A 163 -12.81 -7.21 10.45
N ARG A 164 -13.57 -7.09 11.55
CA ARG A 164 -13.02 -6.61 12.83
C ARG A 164 -11.92 -7.51 13.42
N PRO A 165 -12.08 -8.83 13.52
CA PRO A 165 -10.99 -9.71 13.94
C PRO A 165 -9.75 -9.58 13.05
N TRP A 166 -9.95 -9.42 11.74
CA TRP A 166 -8.85 -9.29 10.79
C TRP A 166 -8.18 -7.91 10.88
N GLU A 167 -8.93 -6.83 11.02
CA GLU A 167 -8.42 -5.48 11.26
C GLU A 167 -7.44 -5.47 12.45
N LEU A 168 -7.82 -6.10 13.56
CA LEU A 168 -6.97 -6.24 14.74
C LEU A 168 -5.73 -7.12 14.47
N PHE A 169 -5.86 -8.24 13.78
CA PHE A 169 -4.74 -9.12 13.48
C PHE A 169 -3.80 -8.52 12.42
N GLY A 170 -4.36 -7.96 11.35
CA GLY A 170 -3.67 -7.43 10.19
C GLY A 170 -3.24 -5.96 10.31
N HIS A 171 -3.19 -5.42 11.53
CA HIS A 171 -2.74 -4.05 11.83
C HIS A 171 -3.45 -3.00 10.98
N GLY A 172 -4.78 -2.98 11.05
CA GLY A 172 -5.64 -2.01 10.36
C GLY A 172 -6.15 -2.45 8.99
N CYS A 173 -5.83 -3.67 8.55
CA CYS A 173 -6.25 -4.17 7.25
C CYS A 173 -7.74 -4.55 7.22
N HIS A 174 -8.51 -3.99 6.28
CA HIS A 174 -9.92 -4.26 6.02
C HIS A 174 -10.07 -5.17 4.78
N PRO A 175 -10.37 -6.46 4.95
CA PRO A 175 -10.37 -7.42 3.84
C PRO A 175 -11.54 -7.22 2.86
N ASN A 176 -12.57 -6.49 3.27
CA ASN A 176 -13.82 -6.29 2.52
C ASN A 176 -13.89 -4.95 1.78
N ARG A 177 -12.81 -4.17 1.72
CA ARG A 177 -12.78 -2.92 0.95
C ARG A 177 -12.84 -3.17 -0.55
N ASP A 178 -13.70 -2.46 -1.25
CA ASP A 178 -13.69 -2.41 -2.71
C ASP A 178 -12.83 -1.23 -3.18
N THR A 179 -11.51 -1.41 -3.04
CA THR A 179 -10.52 -0.39 -3.41
C THR A 179 -10.63 0.02 -4.88
N VAL A 180 -10.95 -0.93 -5.77
CA VAL A 180 -11.12 -0.61 -7.20
C VAL A 180 -12.33 0.29 -7.42
N ALA A 181 -13.44 0.02 -6.73
CA ALA A 181 -14.61 0.90 -6.81
C ALA A 181 -14.32 2.28 -6.20
N ALA A 182 -13.55 2.36 -5.10
CA ALA A 182 -13.15 3.63 -4.50
C ALA A 182 -12.27 4.46 -5.46
N ILE A 183 -11.26 3.85 -6.10
CA ILE A 183 -10.44 4.52 -7.13
C ILE A 183 -11.31 4.96 -8.31
N GLY A 184 -12.23 4.12 -8.79
CA GLY A 184 -13.13 4.47 -9.89
C GLY A 184 -14.16 5.55 -9.56
N ALA A 185 -14.43 5.80 -8.28
CA ALA A 185 -15.32 6.88 -7.81
C ALA A 185 -14.57 8.21 -7.54
N SER A 186 -13.24 8.18 -7.51
CA SER A 186 -12.36 9.34 -7.36
C SER A 186 -12.21 10.10 -8.69
N SER A 187 -11.46 11.18 -8.72
CA SER A 187 -11.15 11.91 -9.97
C SER A 187 -10.10 11.20 -10.85
N LEU A 188 -9.45 10.16 -10.32
CA LEU A 188 -8.50 9.35 -11.08
C LEU A 188 -9.21 8.53 -12.17
N GLU A 189 -8.60 8.46 -13.33
CA GLU A 189 -9.08 7.62 -14.42
C GLU A 189 -8.41 6.24 -14.39
N LEU A 190 -9.20 5.18 -14.07
CA LEU A 190 -8.70 3.81 -14.12
C LEU A 190 -8.27 3.46 -15.54
N GLU A 191 -6.98 3.13 -15.73
CA GLU A 191 -6.45 2.69 -17.03
C GLU A 191 -6.54 1.17 -17.18
N GLU A 192 -6.08 0.46 -16.16
CA GLU A 192 -5.90 -0.99 -16.19
C GLU A 192 -6.16 -1.58 -14.81
N VAL A 193 -6.88 -2.68 -14.76
CA VAL A 193 -7.13 -3.45 -13.54
C VAL A 193 -7.08 -4.93 -13.86
N GLU A 194 -6.04 -5.59 -13.40
CA GLU A 194 -5.95 -7.04 -13.37
C GLU A 194 -6.47 -7.59 -12.04
N ARG A 195 -7.22 -8.69 -12.09
CA ARG A 195 -7.70 -9.42 -10.91
C ARG A 195 -6.88 -10.68 -10.74
N ASP A 196 -6.28 -10.82 -9.57
CA ASP A 196 -5.38 -11.91 -9.24
C ASP A 196 -5.64 -12.42 -7.82
N ARG A 197 -4.73 -13.20 -7.29
CA ARG A 197 -4.77 -13.79 -5.95
C ARG A 197 -3.45 -13.57 -5.23
N LEU A 198 -3.51 -13.02 -4.03
CA LEU A 198 -2.36 -12.93 -3.14
C LEU A 198 -1.87 -14.35 -2.79
N PRO A 199 -0.66 -14.74 -3.19
CA PRO A 199 -0.16 -16.09 -2.98
C PRO A 199 -0.02 -16.42 -1.50
N LYS A 200 -0.31 -17.66 -1.12
CA LYS A 200 -0.18 -18.18 0.26
C LYS A 200 -0.99 -17.43 1.32
N ALA A 201 -1.80 -16.43 0.94
CA ALA A 201 -2.62 -15.68 1.87
C ALA A 201 -3.86 -16.46 2.33
N PRO A 202 -4.41 -16.16 3.52
CA PRO A 202 -5.71 -16.65 3.95
C PRO A 202 -6.82 -16.29 2.96
N PRO A 203 -7.86 -17.12 2.79
CA PRO A 203 -8.91 -16.92 1.77
C PRO A 203 -9.53 -15.51 1.77
N ILE A 204 -9.73 -14.90 2.94
CA ILE A 204 -10.39 -13.60 3.08
C ILE A 204 -9.57 -12.41 2.55
N VAL A 205 -8.24 -12.52 2.46
CA VAL A 205 -7.35 -11.50 1.90
C VAL A 205 -6.68 -11.93 0.60
N ARG A 206 -7.10 -13.07 0.06
CA ARG A 206 -6.54 -13.60 -1.18
C ARG A 206 -6.95 -12.84 -2.45
N PRO A 207 -8.19 -12.30 -2.59
CA PRO A 207 -8.53 -11.52 -3.78
C PRO A 207 -7.63 -10.29 -3.90
N LEU A 208 -6.96 -10.15 -5.04
CA LEU A 208 -6.00 -9.11 -5.35
C LEU A 208 -6.45 -8.32 -6.58
N ALA A 209 -6.17 -7.03 -6.60
CA ALA A 209 -6.29 -6.17 -7.76
C ALA A 209 -4.97 -5.45 -7.97
N ILE A 210 -4.45 -5.50 -9.19
CA ILE A 210 -3.22 -4.85 -9.61
C ILE A 210 -3.58 -3.95 -10.78
N GLY A 211 -3.08 -2.71 -10.79
CA GLY A 211 -3.44 -1.81 -11.87
C GLY A 211 -2.84 -0.42 -11.76
N SER A 212 -3.38 0.45 -12.58
CA SER A 212 -3.02 1.86 -12.60
C SER A 212 -4.23 2.77 -12.86
N ALA A 213 -4.08 4.01 -12.40
CA ALA A 213 -5.00 5.09 -12.70
C ALA A 213 -4.21 6.39 -12.98
N LEU A 214 -4.76 7.24 -13.84
CA LEU A 214 -4.18 8.54 -14.22
C LEU A 214 -4.84 9.68 -13.46
N ALA A 215 -4.03 10.64 -13.04
CA ALA A 215 -4.52 11.96 -12.64
C ALA A 215 -4.94 12.73 -13.91
N ARG A 216 -6.18 13.25 -13.92
CA ARG A 216 -6.70 14.04 -15.01
C ARG A 216 -6.01 15.42 -15.05
N ASP A 217 -6.03 16.03 -16.23
CA ASP A 217 -5.56 17.41 -16.44
C ASP A 217 -6.43 18.45 -15.73
#